data_0060c3b57ccbda887739dc735f3745f8
#
_entry.id   0060c3b57ccbda887739dc735f3745f8
#
_cell.length_a   1.000
_cell.length_b   1.000
_cell.length_c   1.000
_cell.angle_alpha   90.00
_cell.angle_beta   90.00
_cell.angle_gamma   90.00
#
_symmetry.space_group_name_H-M   'P 1'
#
loop_
_entity.id
_entity.type
_entity.pdbx_description
1 polymer ?
#
loop_
_entity_poly.entity_id
_entity_poly.type
_entity_poly.pdbx_seq_one_letter_code
_entity_poly.pdbx_strand_id
1 'polypeptide(L)'
;TSRNRKLRMHYARTLRRATGNAMAVLKGLTEAGVMRASRAEIEATANNILLVATFWMNFNTVRGGTTEKVAQDLTQGIYQVMMLIAPFLRDAERMHLNTLAQAYIR
;
A
#
# COMPACT_ATOMS: atom_id res chain seq x y z
N THR A 1 -12.23 27.63 6.34
CA THR A 1 -13.53 27.52 6.97
C THR A 1 -13.57 26.34 7.93
N SER A 2 -14.54 26.33 8.84
CA SER A 2 -14.67 25.23 9.81
C SER A 2 -15.01 23.90 9.08
N ARG A 3 -15.71 23.97 7.98
CA ARG A 3 -16.04 22.79 7.17
C ARG A 3 -14.78 22.15 6.58
N ASN A 4 -13.87 22.96 6.03
CA ASN A 4 -12.60 22.47 5.49
C ASN A 4 -11.73 21.92 6.58
N ARG A 5 -11.75 22.53 7.79
CA ARG A 5 -11.00 22.05 8.93
C ARG A 5 -11.49 20.66 9.35
N LYS A 6 -12.81 20.47 9.42
CA LYS A 6 -13.40 19.18 9.79
C LYS A 6 -13.03 18.09 8.79
N LEU A 7 -13.08 18.41 7.49
CA LEU A 7 -12.70 17.47 6.44
C LEU A 7 -11.23 17.07 6.56
N ARG A 8 -10.34 18.04 6.78
CA ARG A 8 -8.91 17.76 6.95
C ARG A 8 -8.64 16.91 8.18
N MET A 9 -9.33 17.19 9.28
CA MET A 9 -9.18 16.41 10.51
C MET A 9 -9.66 14.98 10.31
N HIS A 10 -10.78 14.81 9.65
CA HIS A 10 -11.32 13.49 9.33
C HIS A 10 -10.35 12.71 8.45
N TYR A 11 -9.84 13.33 7.39
CA TYR A 11 -8.89 12.72 6.47
C TYR A 11 -7.59 12.33 7.20
N ALA A 12 -7.06 13.23 8.03
CA ALA A 12 -5.85 12.95 8.79
C ALA A 12 -6.04 11.78 9.75
N ARG A 13 -7.21 11.70 10.40
CA ARG A 13 -7.54 10.59 11.30
C ARG A 13 -7.62 9.26 10.54
N THR A 14 -8.26 9.29 9.37
CA THR A 14 -8.38 8.11 8.49
C THR A 14 -7.00 7.63 8.05
N LEU A 15 -6.12 8.56 7.66
CA LEU A 15 -4.75 8.21 7.26
C LEU A 15 -3.97 7.61 8.42
N ARG A 16 -4.07 8.19 9.62
CA ARG A 16 -3.38 7.64 10.79
C ARG A 16 -3.84 6.22 11.10
N ARG A 17 -5.15 5.97 10.99
CA ARG A 17 -5.71 4.64 11.22
C ARG A 17 -5.20 3.65 10.18
N ALA A 18 -5.22 4.04 8.91
CA ALA A 18 -4.76 3.19 7.82
C ALA A 18 -3.26 2.91 7.95
N THR A 19 -2.46 3.91 8.29
CA THR A 19 -1.02 3.74 8.52
C THR A 19 -0.77 2.78 9.67
N GLY A 20 -1.52 2.93 10.77
CA GLY A 20 -1.42 2.03 11.92
C GLY A 20 -1.76 0.60 11.57
N ASN A 21 -2.78 0.40 10.74
CA ASN A 21 -3.16 -0.94 10.27
C ASN A 21 -2.07 -1.54 9.39
N ALA A 22 -1.50 -0.75 8.48
CA ALA A 22 -0.41 -1.21 7.63
C ALA A 22 0.81 -1.61 8.46
N MET A 23 1.17 -0.78 9.45
CA MET A 23 2.27 -1.10 10.36
C MET A 23 2.02 -2.39 11.12
N ALA A 24 0.79 -2.60 11.59
CA ALA A 24 0.42 -3.81 12.33
C ALA A 24 0.59 -5.06 11.47
N VAL A 25 0.18 -5.00 10.20
CA VAL A 25 0.33 -6.12 9.27
C VAL A 25 1.81 -6.41 9.03
N LEU A 26 2.62 -5.39 8.73
CA LEU A 26 4.05 -5.56 8.47
C LEU A 26 4.78 -6.09 9.70
N LYS A 27 4.43 -5.59 10.88
CA LYS A 27 4.98 -6.07 12.13
C LYS A 27 4.62 -7.54 12.36
N GLY A 28 3.37 -7.92 12.08
CA GLY A 28 2.93 -9.30 12.19
C GLY A 28 3.68 -10.23 11.27
N LEU A 29 3.91 -9.82 10.02
CA LEU A 29 4.70 -10.59 9.06
C LEU A 29 6.15 -10.75 9.53
N THR A 30 6.70 -9.72 10.14
CA THR A 30 8.07 -9.75 10.67
C THR A 30 8.16 -10.71 11.87
N GLU A 31 7.17 -10.64 12.77
CA GLU A 31 7.11 -11.53 13.94
C GLU A 31 6.90 -12.99 13.52
N ALA A 32 6.16 -13.21 12.44
CA ALA A 32 5.94 -14.56 11.91
C ALA A 32 7.14 -15.11 11.14
N GLY A 33 8.17 -14.31 10.93
CA GLY A 33 9.37 -14.73 10.23
C GLY A 33 9.27 -14.71 8.72
N VAL A 34 8.20 -14.11 8.18
CA VAL A 34 7.98 -13.98 6.73
C VAL A 34 8.80 -12.82 6.18
N MET A 35 8.99 -11.77 6.99
CA MET A 35 9.75 -10.57 6.63
C MET A 35 10.94 -10.38 7.57
N ARG A 36 11.92 -9.64 7.05
CA ARG A 36 13.02 -9.09 7.87
C ARG A 36 13.02 -7.59 7.68
N ALA A 37 12.60 -6.87 8.71
CA ALA A 37 12.57 -5.42 8.66
C ALA A 37 12.75 -4.85 10.06
N SER A 38 13.52 -3.79 10.15
CA SER A 38 13.65 -3.01 11.38
C SER A 38 12.37 -2.20 11.61
N ARG A 39 12.24 -1.66 12.81
CA ARG A 39 11.11 -0.80 13.14
C ARG A 39 11.04 0.40 12.19
N ALA A 40 12.18 1.02 11.90
CA ALA A 40 12.26 2.17 11.00
C ALA A 40 11.85 1.77 9.58
N GLU A 41 12.25 0.59 9.13
CA GLU A 41 11.88 0.08 7.80
C GLU A 41 10.38 -0.21 7.72
N ILE A 42 9.81 -0.78 8.77
CA ILE A 42 8.36 -1.04 8.83
C ILE A 42 7.58 0.27 8.74
N GLU A 43 7.98 1.27 9.50
CA GLU A 43 7.33 2.58 9.50
C GLU A 43 7.42 3.25 8.13
N ALA A 44 8.62 3.28 7.56
CA ALA A 44 8.84 3.88 6.24
C ALA A 44 8.04 3.15 5.16
N THR A 45 8.02 1.82 5.20
CA THR A 45 7.29 1.01 4.22
C THR A 45 5.79 1.24 4.34
N ALA A 46 5.25 1.29 5.56
CA ALA A 46 3.84 1.57 5.79
C ALA A 46 3.46 2.94 5.22
N ASN A 47 4.27 3.95 5.46
CA ASN A 47 4.04 5.29 4.91
C ASN A 47 4.06 5.28 3.39
N ASN A 48 5.02 4.57 2.79
CA ASN A 48 5.11 4.47 1.33
C ASN A 48 3.92 3.74 0.73
N ILE A 49 3.44 2.68 1.38
CA ILE A 49 2.24 1.96 0.93
C ILE A 49 1.06 2.91 0.90
N LEU A 50 0.86 3.70 1.94
CA LEU A 50 -0.25 4.64 2.02
C LEU A 50 -0.14 5.75 0.98
N LEU A 51 1.07 6.27 0.75
CA LEU A 51 1.31 7.28 -0.28
C LEU A 51 0.98 6.75 -1.67
N VAL A 52 1.45 5.55 -1.99
CA VAL A 52 1.18 4.93 -3.30
C VAL A 52 -0.30 4.66 -3.46
N ALA A 53 -0.94 4.07 -2.45
CA ALA A 53 -2.36 3.75 -2.52
C ALA A 53 -3.21 5.01 -2.68
N THR A 54 -2.91 6.06 -1.90
CA THR A 54 -3.65 7.32 -1.96
C THR A 54 -3.47 8.00 -3.32
N PHE A 55 -2.23 8.05 -3.81
CA PHE A 55 -1.95 8.62 -5.13
C PHE A 55 -2.72 7.88 -6.23
N TRP A 56 -2.69 6.54 -6.20
CA TRP A 56 -3.36 5.74 -7.22
C TRP A 56 -4.86 5.98 -7.25
N MET A 57 -5.49 6.03 -6.08
CA MET A 57 -6.93 6.29 -5.97
C MET A 57 -7.29 7.67 -6.49
N ASN A 58 -6.54 8.70 -6.09
CA ASN A 58 -6.77 10.08 -6.53
C ASN A 58 -6.55 10.23 -8.03
N PHE A 59 -5.50 9.60 -8.55
CA PHE A 59 -5.17 9.63 -9.96
C PHE A 59 -6.29 9.03 -10.79
N ASN A 60 -6.84 7.90 -10.37
CA ASN A 60 -7.95 7.24 -11.06
C ASN A 60 -9.20 8.11 -11.04
N THR A 61 -9.49 8.75 -9.92
CA THR A 61 -10.65 9.63 -9.78
C THR A 61 -10.54 10.84 -10.72
N VAL A 62 -9.35 11.45 -10.79
CA VAL A 62 -9.12 12.64 -11.62
C VAL A 62 -9.13 12.29 -13.10
N ARG A 63 -8.54 11.19 -13.48
CA ARG A 63 -8.48 10.77 -14.89
C ARG A 63 -9.83 10.42 -15.45
N GLY A 64 -10.73 9.89 -14.61
CA GLY A 64 -11.98 9.33 -15.09
C GLY A 64 -11.69 8.06 -15.90
N GLY A 65 -12.63 7.64 -16.68
CA GLY A 65 -12.45 6.51 -17.59
C GLY A 65 -13.48 5.43 -17.38
N THR A 66 -13.32 4.35 -18.13
CA THR A 66 -14.22 3.20 -18.07
C THR A 66 -13.95 2.38 -16.81
N THR A 67 -14.92 1.59 -16.40
CA THR A 67 -14.77 0.63 -15.29
C THR A 67 -13.60 -0.31 -15.53
N GLU A 68 -13.42 -0.72 -16.78
CA GLU A 68 -12.34 -1.62 -17.19
C GLU A 68 -10.97 -0.99 -16.95
N LYS A 69 -10.82 0.28 -17.33
CA LYS A 69 -9.57 1.01 -17.12
C LYS A 69 -9.27 1.22 -15.65
N VAL A 70 -10.29 1.53 -14.86
CA VAL A 70 -10.15 1.69 -13.41
C VAL A 70 -9.67 0.38 -12.79
N ALA A 71 -10.24 -0.75 -13.21
CA ALA A 71 -9.83 -2.06 -12.72
C ALA A 71 -8.37 -2.37 -13.06
N GLN A 72 -7.93 -2.03 -14.28
CA GLN A 72 -6.53 -2.21 -14.69
C GLN A 72 -5.60 -1.34 -13.87
N ASP A 73 -5.96 -0.09 -13.62
CA ASP A 73 -5.15 0.84 -12.82
C ASP A 73 -5.03 0.37 -11.38
N LEU A 74 -6.11 -0.18 -10.81
CA LEU A 74 -6.09 -0.76 -9.47
C LEU A 74 -5.15 -1.96 -9.41
N THR A 75 -5.20 -2.82 -10.42
CA THR A 75 -4.32 -3.99 -10.54
C THR A 75 -2.85 -3.56 -10.54
N GLN A 76 -2.52 -2.51 -11.30
CA GLN A 76 -1.17 -1.96 -11.32
C GLN A 76 -0.78 -1.36 -9.98
N GLY A 77 -1.73 -0.73 -9.27
CA GLY A 77 -1.50 -0.20 -7.93
C GLY A 77 -1.14 -1.30 -6.93
N ILE A 78 -1.83 -2.43 -7.00
CA ILE A 78 -1.53 -3.59 -6.16
C ILE A 78 -0.10 -4.09 -6.43
N TYR A 79 0.30 -4.15 -7.69
CA TYR A 79 1.66 -4.53 -8.06
C TYR A 79 2.69 -3.58 -7.43
N GLN A 80 2.44 -2.27 -7.47
CA GLN A 80 3.34 -1.28 -6.87
C GLN A 80 3.49 -1.51 -5.37
N VAL A 81 2.41 -1.81 -4.66
CA VAL A 81 2.45 -2.09 -3.23
C VAL A 81 3.23 -3.38 -2.95
N MET A 82 3.00 -4.42 -3.74
CA MET A 82 3.75 -5.67 -3.61
C MET A 82 5.25 -5.45 -3.73
N MET A 83 5.67 -4.61 -4.67
CA MET A 83 7.09 -4.31 -4.89
C MET A 83 7.72 -3.51 -3.74
N LEU A 84 6.92 -2.77 -2.99
CA LEU A 84 7.41 -2.08 -1.80
C LEU A 84 7.75 -3.07 -0.67
N ILE A 85 7.02 -4.17 -0.58
CA ILE A 85 7.20 -5.18 0.47
C ILE A 85 8.27 -6.19 0.09
N ALA A 86 8.41 -6.50 -1.20
CA ALA A 86 9.25 -7.57 -1.70
C ALA A 86 10.70 -7.57 -1.16
N PRO A 87 11.39 -6.40 -1.08
CA PRO A 87 12.78 -6.38 -0.60
C PRO A 87 12.96 -6.88 0.84
N PHE A 88 11.90 -6.85 1.63
CA PHE A 88 11.97 -7.24 3.04
C PHE A 88 11.55 -8.68 3.29
N LEU A 89 11.05 -9.36 2.27
CA LEU A 89 10.63 -10.76 2.39
C LEU A 89 11.85 -11.68 2.37
N ARG A 90 11.74 -12.82 3.05
CA ARG A 90 12.72 -13.89 2.93
C ARG A 90 12.67 -14.47 1.52
N ASP A 91 13.74 -15.17 1.12
CA ASP A 91 13.90 -15.63 -0.25
C ASP A 91 12.72 -16.46 -0.76
N ALA A 92 12.26 -17.41 0.03
CA ALA A 92 11.14 -18.28 -0.37
C ALA A 92 9.85 -17.48 -0.56
N GLU A 93 9.55 -16.59 0.36
CA GLU A 93 8.36 -15.75 0.32
C GLU A 93 8.45 -14.71 -0.78
N ARG A 94 9.65 -14.20 -1.05
CA ARG A 94 9.85 -13.26 -2.17
C ARG A 94 9.61 -13.94 -3.50
N MET A 95 10.09 -15.17 -3.67
CA MET A 95 9.84 -15.94 -4.89
C MET A 95 8.35 -16.18 -5.08
N HIS A 96 7.65 -16.53 -4.00
CA HIS A 96 6.21 -16.73 -4.05
C HIS A 96 5.47 -15.44 -4.43
N LEU A 97 5.87 -14.31 -3.81
CA LEU A 97 5.28 -13.01 -4.12
C LEU A 97 5.52 -12.65 -5.58
N ASN A 98 6.73 -12.85 -6.09
CA ASN A 98 7.04 -12.56 -7.50
C ASN A 98 6.19 -13.39 -8.44
N THR A 99 5.94 -14.65 -8.10
CA THR A 99 5.06 -15.52 -8.88
C THR A 99 3.63 -14.99 -8.89
N LEU A 100 3.12 -14.61 -7.71
CA LEU A 100 1.78 -14.03 -7.60
C LEU A 100 1.68 -12.71 -8.34
N ALA A 101 2.72 -11.89 -8.25
CA ALA A 101 2.73 -10.56 -8.86
C ALA A 101 2.66 -10.61 -10.39
N GLN A 102 3.05 -11.73 -11.00
CA GLN A 102 2.95 -11.88 -12.46
C GLN A 102 1.51 -11.70 -12.94
N ALA A 103 0.53 -12.04 -12.13
CA ALA A 103 -0.88 -11.85 -12.47
C ALA A 103 -1.28 -10.37 -12.56
N TYR A 104 -0.47 -9.48 -11.99
CA TYR A 104 -0.75 -8.04 -11.91
C TYR A 104 0.11 -7.21 -12.87
N ILE A 105 0.99 -7.87 -13.62
CA ILE A 105 1.82 -7.21 -14.63
C ILE A 105 1.14 -7.33 -15.99
N ARG A 106 0.90 -6.21 -16.64
CA ARG A 106 0.34 -6.18 -17.98
C ARG A 106 0.89 -5.00 -18.74
#